data_eb1d57c5962829afb8fc8f2c55137887
#
_entry.id   eb1d57c5962829afb8fc8f2c55137887
#
_cell.length_a   1.000
_cell.length_b   1.000
_cell.length_c   1.000
_cell.angle_alpha   90.00
_cell.angle_beta   90.00
_cell.angle_gamma   90.00
#
_symmetry.space_group_name_H-M   'P 1'
#
loop_
_entity.id
_entity.type
_entity.pdbx_description
1 polymer ?
#
loop_
_entity_poly.entity_id
_entity_poly.type
_entity_poly.pdbx_seq_one_letter_code
_entity_poly.pdbx_strand_id
1 'polypeptide(L)'
;MKIKFISYFFLLFFILNLSEISADTIFFDSKNIQIENNGNIIYSKNSTANIPNQKISIKGDRSIYNKIKSELVVIGNVKFFDNQNDVVIESEKAIFQEKENVIFTIGKTNIKFENKYDMESEDVLYDRNSQIILSTENTRVFDDQNNIYNFLTGFIFDTIKEIVSSKETNIIDNENNSYTF
;
A
#
# COMPACT_ATOMS: atom_id res chain seq x y z
N MET A 1 38.19 -28.89 -33.38
CA MET A 1 38.31 -27.61 -32.67
C MET A 1 37.01 -26.77 -32.60
N LYS A 2 35.98 -27.05 -33.40
CA LYS A 2 34.69 -26.30 -33.42
C LYS A 2 33.71 -26.62 -32.25
N ILE A 3 33.77 -27.83 -31.73
CA ILE A 3 32.83 -28.28 -30.67
C ILE A 3 33.09 -27.62 -29.31
N LYS A 4 34.36 -27.34 -28.98
CA LYS A 4 34.69 -26.68 -27.70
C LYS A 4 34.22 -25.22 -27.64
N PHE A 5 34.15 -24.54 -28.77
CA PHE A 5 33.73 -23.13 -28.84
C PHE A 5 32.24 -22.97 -28.61
N ILE A 6 31.43 -23.91 -29.09
CA ILE A 6 29.96 -23.94 -28.88
C ILE A 6 29.61 -24.20 -27.43
N SER A 7 30.38 -25.09 -26.76
CA SER A 7 30.15 -25.37 -25.32
C SER A 7 30.44 -24.19 -24.42
N TYR A 8 31.50 -23.40 -24.70
CA TYR A 8 31.79 -22.16 -23.94
C TYR A 8 30.79 -21.04 -24.20
N PHE A 9 30.25 -20.95 -25.42
CA PHE A 9 29.22 -19.98 -25.75
C PHE A 9 27.90 -20.29 -25.04
N PHE A 10 27.52 -21.56 -24.93
CA PHE A 10 26.33 -22.00 -24.18
C PHE A 10 26.49 -21.79 -22.67
N LEU A 11 27.67 -22.03 -22.11
CA LEU A 11 27.97 -21.78 -20.71
C LEU A 11 27.93 -20.29 -20.38
N LEU A 12 28.46 -19.44 -21.25
CA LEU A 12 28.44 -17.98 -21.08
C LEU A 12 27.01 -17.43 -21.16
N PHE A 13 26.14 -17.98 -22.03
CA PHE A 13 24.75 -17.58 -22.17
C PHE A 13 23.92 -17.97 -20.93
N PHE A 14 24.27 -19.08 -20.27
CA PHE A 14 23.59 -19.51 -19.03
C PHE A 14 23.94 -18.62 -17.81
N ILE A 15 25.15 -18.09 -17.78
CA ILE A 15 25.60 -17.20 -16.68
C ILE A 15 24.95 -15.80 -16.80
N LEU A 16 24.64 -15.35 -18.01
CA LEU A 16 24.03 -14.04 -18.26
C LEU A 16 22.53 -13.95 -17.92
N ASN A 17 21.88 -15.11 -17.61
CA ASN A 17 20.46 -15.15 -17.22
C ASN A 17 20.25 -15.37 -15.72
N LEU A 18 21.26 -15.19 -14.89
CA LEU A 18 21.06 -15.06 -13.45
C LEU A 18 20.47 -13.69 -13.17
N SER A 19 19.14 -13.55 -13.38
CA SER A 19 18.41 -12.45 -12.81
C SER A 19 18.58 -12.52 -11.30
N GLU A 20 19.18 -11.51 -10.71
CA GLU A 20 19.17 -11.34 -9.26
C GLU A 20 17.70 -11.30 -8.82
N ILE A 21 17.24 -12.35 -8.18
CA ILE A 21 15.99 -12.33 -7.45
C ILE A 21 16.30 -11.47 -6.21
N SER A 22 16.17 -10.16 -6.38
CA SER A 22 16.17 -9.24 -5.24
C SER A 22 14.89 -9.51 -4.48
N ALA A 23 14.99 -10.30 -3.42
CA ALA A 23 13.91 -10.40 -2.45
C ALA A 23 13.81 -9.05 -1.74
N ASP A 24 12.68 -8.41 -1.81
CA ASP A 24 12.41 -7.21 -1.02
C ASP A 24 12.55 -7.56 0.45
N THR A 25 13.44 -6.86 1.14
CA THR A 25 13.70 -7.14 2.56
C THR A 25 12.99 -6.09 3.39
N ILE A 26 12.11 -6.55 4.28
CA ILE A 26 11.48 -5.68 5.27
C ILE A 26 12.44 -5.49 6.44
N PHE A 27 12.79 -4.24 6.71
CA PHE A 27 13.60 -3.83 7.86
C PHE A 27 12.71 -3.26 8.95
N PHE A 28 12.86 -3.79 10.18
CA PHE A 28 12.12 -3.28 11.33
C PHE A 28 13.03 -2.35 12.16
N ASP A 29 12.63 -1.09 12.29
CA ASP A 29 13.16 -0.17 13.28
C ASP A 29 12.28 -0.27 14.53
N SER A 30 12.77 -0.94 15.56
CA SER A 30 12.06 -1.17 16.82
C SER A 30 13.04 -1.54 17.94
N LYS A 31 12.71 -1.11 19.15
CA LYS A 31 13.47 -1.51 20.36
C LYS A 31 13.06 -2.89 20.89
N ASN A 32 11.92 -3.43 20.48
CA ASN A 32 11.36 -4.68 20.97
C ASN A 32 10.96 -5.56 19.79
N ILE A 33 11.81 -6.52 19.47
CA ILE A 33 11.59 -7.52 18.42
C ILE A 33 11.65 -8.91 19.06
N GLN A 34 10.65 -9.73 18.74
CA GLN A 34 10.62 -11.16 19.07
C GLN A 34 10.52 -11.95 17.77
N ILE A 35 11.36 -12.98 17.65
CA ILE A 35 11.42 -13.81 16.44
C ILE A 35 11.05 -15.23 16.84
N GLU A 36 10.08 -15.81 16.13
CA GLU A 36 9.55 -17.15 16.36
C GLU A 36 9.57 -18.00 15.08
N ASN A 37 9.27 -19.28 15.25
CA ASN A 37 9.12 -20.25 14.17
C ASN A 37 10.34 -20.24 13.21
N ASN A 38 11.54 -20.42 13.77
CA ASN A 38 12.81 -20.45 13.04
C ASN A 38 13.03 -19.19 12.16
N GLY A 39 12.60 -18.04 12.64
CA GLY A 39 12.76 -16.77 11.92
C GLY A 39 11.66 -16.45 10.92
N ASN A 40 10.61 -17.26 10.84
CA ASN A 40 9.52 -17.06 9.90
C ASN A 40 8.44 -16.07 10.39
N ILE A 41 8.37 -15.85 11.71
CA ILE A 41 7.44 -14.89 12.30
C ILE A 41 8.20 -13.87 13.11
N ILE A 42 7.97 -12.59 12.83
CA ILE A 42 8.58 -11.47 13.52
C ILE A 42 7.47 -10.65 14.16
N TYR A 43 7.55 -10.48 15.48
CA TYR A 43 6.71 -9.54 16.24
C TYR A 43 7.53 -8.32 16.60
N SER A 44 6.93 -7.16 16.50
CA SER A 44 7.57 -5.92 16.96
C SER A 44 6.56 -4.98 17.62
N LYS A 45 7.05 -4.10 18.51
CA LYS A 45 6.25 -3.09 19.21
C LYS A 45 6.81 -1.71 18.94
N ASN A 46 5.90 -0.73 18.76
CA ASN A 46 6.24 0.65 18.45
C ASN A 46 7.30 0.70 17.34
N SER A 47 6.99 0.10 16.21
CA SER A 47 7.95 -0.14 15.14
C SER A 47 7.57 0.54 13.84
N THR A 48 8.60 0.75 13.02
CA THR A 48 8.46 1.10 11.62
C THR A 48 9.03 -0.04 10.78
N ALA A 49 8.21 -0.63 9.92
CA ALA A 49 8.65 -1.56 8.89
C ALA A 49 8.96 -0.77 7.62
N ASN A 50 10.21 -0.88 7.14
CA ASN A 50 10.68 -0.18 5.95
C ASN A 50 10.96 -1.17 4.83
N ILE A 51 10.50 -0.87 3.63
CA ILE A 51 10.75 -1.62 2.39
C ILE A 51 11.38 -0.63 1.38
N PRO A 52 12.71 -0.41 1.47
CA PRO A 52 13.38 0.67 0.73
C PRO A 52 13.24 0.58 -0.78
N ASN A 53 13.32 -0.63 -1.35
CA ASN A 53 13.22 -0.85 -2.79
C ASN A 53 11.84 -0.45 -3.34
N GLN A 54 10.80 -0.54 -2.52
CA GLN A 54 9.44 -0.14 -2.85
C GLN A 54 9.10 1.27 -2.38
N LYS A 55 10.00 1.95 -1.66
CA LYS A 55 9.79 3.27 -1.02
C LYS A 55 8.58 3.30 -0.08
N ILE A 56 8.32 2.16 0.60
CA ILE A 56 7.25 2.00 1.58
C ILE A 56 7.81 2.11 2.99
N SER A 57 7.01 2.72 3.87
CA SER A 57 7.21 2.71 5.32
C SER A 57 5.86 2.50 6.02
N ILE A 58 5.79 1.55 6.95
CA ILE A 58 4.57 1.25 7.70
C ILE A 58 4.88 1.32 9.19
N LYS A 59 4.25 2.25 9.90
CA LYS A 59 4.41 2.47 11.34
C LYS A 59 3.16 2.00 12.09
N GLY A 60 3.34 1.50 13.31
CA GLY A 60 2.24 1.18 14.22
C GLY A 60 2.69 0.73 15.60
N ASP A 61 1.73 0.52 16.50
CA ASP A 61 2.02 0.13 17.89
C ASP A 61 2.49 -1.32 17.98
N ARG A 62 1.96 -2.20 17.14
CA ARG A 62 2.34 -3.61 17.03
C ARG A 62 2.38 -4.06 15.59
N SER A 63 3.38 -4.88 15.25
CA SER A 63 3.49 -5.48 13.93
C SER A 63 3.74 -6.97 14.05
N ILE A 64 3.18 -7.74 13.12
CA ILE A 64 3.39 -9.18 12.97
C ILE A 64 3.71 -9.44 11.50
N TYR A 65 4.93 -9.87 11.22
CA TYR A 65 5.32 -10.22 9.86
C TYR A 65 5.48 -11.74 9.72
N ASN A 66 4.75 -12.32 8.80
CA ASN A 66 4.85 -13.72 8.41
C ASN A 66 5.58 -13.84 7.07
N LYS A 67 6.85 -14.25 7.09
CA LYS A 67 7.69 -14.39 5.90
C LYS A 67 7.17 -15.42 4.91
N ILE A 68 6.56 -16.51 5.40
CA ILE A 68 6.05 -17.58 4.52
C ILE A 68 4.88 -17.07 3.70
N LYS A 69 4.00 -16.29 4.32
CA LYS A 69 2.84 -15.68 3.67
C LYS A 69 3.17 -14.37 2.95
N SER A 70 4.35 -13.79 3.21
CA SER A 70 4.71 -12.43 2.80
C SER A 70 3.66 -11.40 3.23
N GLU A 71 3.21 -11.50 4.49
CA GLU A 71 2.13 -10.71 5.06
C GLU A 71 2.60 -9.97 6.30
N LEU A 72 2.40 -8.66 6.31
CA LEU A 72 2.65 -7.80 7.45
C LEU A 72 1.33 -7.24 7.98
N VAL A 73 0.97 -7.61 9.19
CA VAL A 73 -0.18 -7.06 9.94
C VAL A 73 0.32 -6.01 10.89
N VAL A 74 -0.24 -4.80 10.83
CA VAL A 74 0.08 -3.68 11.73
C VAL A 74 -1.18 -3.23 12.45
N ILE A 75 -1.07 -2.99 13.75
CA ILE A 75 -2.21 -2.71 14.64
C ILE A 75 -1.88 -1.54 15.55
N GLY A 76 -2.82 -0.63 15.68
CA GLY A 76 -2.79 0.56 16.53
C GLY A 76 -2.00 1.70 15.90
N ASN A 77 -2.64 2.86 15.73
CA ASN A 77 -2.05 4.09 15.19
C ASN A 77 -1.26 3.84 13.89
N VAL A 78 -1.84 3.06 12.97
CA VAL A 78 -1.18 2.68 11.73
C VAL A 78 -1.02 3.89 10.84
N LYS A 79 0.22 4.07 10.30
CA LYS A 79 0.54 5.02 9.23
C LYS A 79 1.34 4.30 8.16
N PHE A 80 0.75 4.17 7.00
CA PHE A 80 1.38 3.67 5.79
C PHE A 80 1.78 4.84 4.91
N PHE A 81 3.02 4.82 4.43
CA PHE A 81 3.57 5.82 3.52
C PHE A 81 4.02 5.12 2.24
N ASP A 82 3.45 5.50 1.12
CA ASP A 82 3.96 5.19 -0.20
C ASP A 82 4.60 6.45 -0.80
N ASN A 83 5.92 6.56 -0.61
CA ASN A 83 6.68 7.72 -1.09
C ASN A 83 6.94 7.69 -2.60
N GLN A 84 6.53 6.64 -3.29
CA GLN A 84 6.61 6.56 -4.75
C GLN A 84 5.37 7.16 -5.41
N ASN A 85 4.20 6.93 -4.81
CA ASN A 85 2.91 7.30 -5.39
C ASN A 85 2.22 8.42 -4.58
N ASP A 86 2.94 9.05 -3.64
CA ASP A 86 2.46 10.14 -2.79
C ASP A 86 1.15 9.82 -2.05
N VAL A 87 1.02 8.56 -1.58
CA VAL A 87 -0.14 8.10 -0.81
C VAL A 87 0.24 7.92 0.65
N VAL A 88 -0.56 8.47 1.55
CA VAL A 88 -0.49 8.22 3.00
C VAL A 88 -1.81 7.66 3.47
N ILE A 89 -1.78 6.55 4.22
CA ILE A 89 -2.98 5.90 4.78
C ILE A 89 -2.82 5.81 6.29
N GLU A 90 -3.83 6.26 7.04
CA GLU A 90 -3.92 6.15 8.48
C GLU A 90 -5.12 5.30 8.87
N SER A 91 -4.94 4.33 9.78
CA SER A 91 -6.03 3.46 10.26
C SER A 91 -5.68 2.83 11.62
N GLU A 92 -6.64 2.12 12.23
CA GLU A 92 -6.38 1.32 13.44
C GLU A 92 -5.70 -0.01 13.15
N LYS A 93 -5.94 -0.57 11.96
CA LYS A 93 -5.33 -1.83 11.54
C LYS A 93 -5.12 -1.85 10.03
N ALA A 94 -3.96 -2.36 9.60
CA ALA A 94 -3.66 -2.59 8.20
C ALA A 94 -2.97 -3.95 8.00
N ILE A 95 -3.18 -4.51 6.82
CA ILE A 95 -2.56 -5.75 6.35
C ILE A 95 -1.90 -5.43 5.01
N PHE A 96 -0.58 -5.53 4.96
CA PHE A 96 0.17 -5.39 3.72
C PHE A 96 0.56 -6.78 3.20
N GLN A 97 0.11 -7.11 2.01
CA GLN A 97 0.47 -8.32 1.27
C GLN A 97 1.57 -7.98 0.28
N GLU A 98 2.79 -8.35 0.65
CA GLU A 98 4.01 -7.93 -0.04
C GLU A 98 4.08 -8.42 -1.49
N LYS A 99 3.71 -9.68 -1.74
CA LYS A 99 3.76 -10.29 -3.09
C LYS A 99 2.74 -9.68 -4.04
N GLU A 100 1.54 -9.43 -3.54
CA GLU A 100 0.45 -8.83 -4.27
C GLU A 100 0.61 -7.31 -4.39
N ASN A 101 1.46 -6.73 -3.52
CA ASN A 101 1.71 -5.30 -3.43
C ASN A 101 0.45 -4.48 -3.13
N VAL A 102 -0.39 -5.02 -2.24
CA VAL A 102 -1.66 -4.40 -1.81
C VAL A 102 -1.68 -4.17 -0.31
N ILE A 103 -2.37 -3.13 0.11
CA ILE A 103 -2.67 -2.87 1.51
C ILE A 103 -4.19 -2.85 1.72
N PHE A 104 -4.63 -3.53 2.78
CA PHE A 104 -6.00 -3.51 3.28
C PHE A 104 -6.01 -2.82 4.62
N THR A 105 -6.96 -1.91 4.83
CA THR A 105 -7.26 -1.37 6.16
C THR A 105 -8.51 -2.02 6.73
N ILE A 106 -8.66 -1.94 8.05
CA ILE A 106 -9.84 -2.43 8.75
C ILE A 106 -10.34 -1.33 9.67
N GLY A 107 -11.61 -0.93 9.48
CA GLY A 107 -12.27 0.17 10.16
C GLY A 107 -11.94 1.52 9.55
N LYS A 108 -12.14 2.59 10.35
CA LYS A 108 -11.93 3.97 9.91
C LYS A 108 -10.56 4.18 9.32
N THR A 109 -10.54 4.82 8.17
CA THR A 109 -9.34 5.04 7.36
C THR A 109 -9.33 6.45 6.80
N ASN A 110 -8.22 7.15 7.02
CA ASN A 110 -7.94 8.44 6.40
C ASN A 110 -6.85 8.25 5.35
N ILE A 111 -7.05 8.82 4.17
CA ILE A 111 -6.11 8.72 3.05
C ILE A 111 -5.78 10.12 2.57
N LYS A 112 -4.50 10.38 2.35
CA LYS A 112 -4.02 11.59 1.68
C LYS A 112 -3.34 11.20 0.38
N PHE A 113 -3.68 11.90 -0.69
CA PHE A 113 -3.07 11.75 -1.99
C PHE A 113 -2.56 13.09 -2.50
N GLU A 114 -1.25 13.18 -2.80
CA GLU A 114 -0.52 14.34 -3.35
C GLU A 114 -0.76 15.67 -2.59
N ASN A 115 -1.11 15.64 -1.30
CA ASN A 115 -1.58 16.81 -0.55
C ASN A 115 -2.74 17.57 -1.21
N LYS A 116 -3.42 16.96 -2.17
CA LYS A 116 -4.50 17.54 -2.97
C LYS A 116 -5.87 16.98 -2.58
N TYR A 117 -5.89 15.71 -2.16
CA TYR A 117 -7.10 15.04 -1.73
C TYR A 117 -6.92 14.45 -0.33
N ASP A 118 -7.88 14.77 0.55
CA ASP A 118 -8.06 14.12 1.85
C ASP A 118 -9.33 13.26 1.78
N MET A 119 -9.24 11.96 2.12
CA MET A 119 -10.34 11.02 2.02
C MET A 119 -10.60 10.36 3.37
N GLU A 120 -11.86 10.30 3.77
CA GLU A 120 -12.34 9.59 4.96
C GLU A 120 -13.21 8.41 4.50
N SER A 121 -12.86 7.20 4.89
CA SER A 121 -13.55 5.97 4.50
C SER A 121 -13.45 4.89 5.58
N GLU A 122 -13.93 3.69 5.29
CA GLU A 122 -13.71 2.48 6.08
C GLU A 122 -13.30 1.33 5.15
N ASP A 123 -12.58 0.34 5.69
CA ASP A 123 -12.23 -0.92 4.99
C ASP A 123 -11.68 -0.71 3.57
N VAL A 124 -10.61 0.07 3.47
CA VAL A 124 -10.02 0.47 2.21
C VAL A 124 -9.04 -0.58 1.69
N LEU A 125 -9.06 -0.83 0.39
CA LEU A 125 -8.01 -1.51 -0.35
C LEU A 125 -7.24 -0.50 -1.20
N TYR A 126 -5.93 -0.49 -1.10
CA TYR A 126 -5.04 0.20 -2.03
C TYR A 126 -4.16 -0.82 -2.76
N ASP A 127 -4.40 -0.96 -4.06
CA ASP A 127 -3.55 -1.73 -4.98
C ASP A 127 -2.50 -0.81 -5.59
N ARG A 128 -1.25 -1.01 -5.17
CA ARG A 128 -0.12 -0.20 -5.62
C ARG A 128 0.31 -0.50 -7.06
N ASN A 129 0.04 -1.71 -7.57
CA ASN A 129 0.40 -2.07 -8.94
C ASN A 129 -0.48 -1.34 -9.95
N SER A 130 -1.78 -1.31 -9.70
CA SER A 130 -2.75 -0.58 -10.53
C SER A 130 -2.91 0.88 -10.12
N GLN A 131 -2.37 1.27 -8.95
CA GLN A 131 -2.56 2.58 -8.32
C GLN A 131 -4.03 2.93 -8.13
N ILE A 132 -4.81 1.95 -7.66
CA ILE A 132 -6.23 2.08 -7.39
C ILE A 132 -6.50 2.03 -5.89
N ILE A 133 -7.24 3.01 -5.38
CA ILE A 133 -7.79 3.04 -4.04
C ILE A 133 -9.28 2.77 -4.14
N LEU A 134 -9.79 1.83 -3.34
CA LEU A 134 -11.21 1.49 -3.34
C LEU A 134 -11.74 1.18 -1.95
N SER A 135 -13.01 1.46 -1.75
CA SER A 135 -13.82 0.98 -0.62
C SER A 135 -15.24 0.71 -1.08
N THR A 136 -15.94 -0.19 -0.41
CA THR A 136 -17.38 -0.42 -0.57
C THR A 136 -18.22 0.43 0.39
N GLU A 137 -17.56 1.08 1.33
CA GLU A 137 -18.18 1.89 2.37
C GLU A 137 -18.37 3.34 1.94
N ASN A 138 -19.18 4.09 2.70
CA ASN A 138 -19.34 5.52 2.47
C ASN A 138 -17.98 6.21 2.55
N THR A 139 -17.70 7.03 1.54
CA THR A 139 -16.44 7.77 1.45
C THR A 139 -16.70 9.25 1.27
N ARG A 140 -15.98 10.05 2.04
CA ARG A 140 -15.95 11.51 1.89
C ARG A 140 -14.57 11.93 1.39
N VAL A 141 -14.56 12.74 0.34
CA VAL A 141 -13.33 13.29 -0.23
C VAL A 141 -13.38 14.80 -0.16
N PHE A 142 -12.28 15.41 0.26
CA PHE A 142 -12.06 16.85 0.26
C PHE A 142 -10.95 17.14 -0.73
N ASP A 143 -11.17 18.10 -1.62
CA ASP A 143 -10.12 18.60 -2.50
C ASP A 143 -9.42 19.84 -1.93
N ASP A 144 -8.38 20.31 -2.61
CA ASP A 144 -7.61 21.49 -2.25
C ASP A 144 -8.37 22.83 -2.42
N GLN A 145 -9.56 22.78 -3.04
CA GLN A 145 -10.47 23.92 -3.20
C GLN A 145 -11.58 23.94 -2.15
N ASN A 146 -11.59 23.02 -1.20
CA ASN A 146 -12.61 22.78 -0.17
C ASN A 146 -13.96 22.30 -0.71
N ASN A 147 -14.01 21.68 -1.89
CA ASN A 147 -15.17 20.95 -2.30
C ASN A 147 -15.26 19.62 -1.56
N ILE A 148 -16.48 19.16 -1.28
CA ILE A 148 -16.75 17.90 -0.57
C ILE A 148 -17.52 16.96 -1.50
N TYR A 149 -16.97 15.79 -1.71
CA TYR A 149 -17.57 14.72 -2.50
C TYR A 149 -17.97 13.58 -1.56
N ASN A 150 -19.26 13.28 -1.48
CA ASN A 150 -19.78 12.18 -0.67
C ASN A 150 -20.18 11.02 -1.58
N PHE A 151 -19.45 9.92 -1.52
CA PHE A 151 -19.73 8.69 -2.25
C PHE A 151 -20.49 7.74 -1.33
N LEU A 152 -21.81 7.55 -1.57
CA LEU A 152 -22.70 6.88 -0.62
C LEU A 152 -22.67 5.35 -0.71
N THR A 153 -22.20 4.81 -1.82
CA THR A 153 -22.20 3.35 -2.09
C THR A 153 -20.81 2.80 -2.42
N GLY A 154 -19.79 3.43 -1.83
CA GLY A 154 -18.41 3.10 -2.10
C GLY A 154 -17.81 3.88 -3.27
N PHE A 155 -16.51 3.77 -3.46
CA PHE A 155 -15.78 4.49 -4.49
C PHE A 155 -14.62 3.66 -5.04
N ILE A 156 -14.19 4.01 -6.26
CA ILE A 156 -12.96 3.55 -6.88
C ILE A 156 -12.22 4.79 -7.36
N PHE A 157 -11.01 5.02 -6.88
CA PHE A 157 -10.17 6.14 -7.27
C PHE A 157 -8.92 5.63 -8.02
N ASP A 158 -8.85 5.94 -9.31
CA ASP A 158 -7.66 5.74 -10.16
C ASP A 158 -6.73 6.94 -9.95
N THR A 159 -5.65 6.74 -9.19
CA THR A 159 -4.74 7.84 -8.82
C THR A 159 -3.89 8.32 -10.01
N ILE A 160 -3.67 7.47 -11.04
CA ILE A 160 -2.94 7.88 -12.25
C ILE A 160 -3.76 8.85 -13.10
N LYS A 161 -5.06 8.59 -13.23
CA LYS A 161 -5.97 9.41 -14.04
C LYS A 161 -6.64 10.51 -13.24
N GLU A 162 -6.55 10.46 -11.92
CA GLU A 162 -7.32 11.29 -10.97
C GLU A 162 -8.82 11.22 -11.24
N ILE A 163 -9.32 9.99 -11.50
CA ILE A 163 -10.73 9.74 -11.79
C ILE A 163 -11.34 8.93 -10.64
N VAL A 164 -12.46 9.43 -10.11
CA VAL A 164 -13.29 8.68 -9.18
C VAL A 164 -14.51 8.11 -9.90
N SER A 165 -14.84 6.87 -9.58
CA SER A 165 -16.07 6.20 -10.02
C SER A 165 -16.88 5.75 -8.80
N SER A 166 -18.17 6.10 -8.80
CA SER A 166 -19.14 5.68 -7.79
C SER A 166 -20.51 5.51 -8.44
N LYS A 167 -21.45 4.85 -7.74
CA LYS A 167 -22.84 4.72 -8.23
C LYS A 167 -23.73 5.86 -7.78
N GLU A 168 -23.44 6.46 -6.65
CA GLU A 168 -24.24 7.51 -6.04
C GLU A 168 -23.32 8.53 -5.36
N THR A 169 -23.42 9.77 -5.80
CA THR A 169 -22.50 10.85 -5.39
C THR A 169 -23.29 12.10 -5.05
N ASN A 170 -22.96 12.72 -3.91
CA ASN A 170 -23.37 14.07 -3.57
C ASN A 170 -22.12 14.96 -3.48
N ILE A 171 -22.15 16.08 -4.18
CA ILE A 171 -21.07 17.08 -4.20
C ILE A 171 -21.55 18.34 -3.53
N ILE A 172 -20.75 18.89 -2.63
CA ILE A 172 -20.93 20.21 -2.03
C ILE A 172 -19.73 21.05 -2.44
N ASP A 173 -19.96 22.11 -3.20
CA ASP A 173 -18.89 23.00 -3.62
C ASP A 173 -18.47 23.98 -2.51
N ASN A 174 -17.41 24.73 -2.74
CA ASN A 174 -16.87 25.68 -1.79
C ASN A 174 -17.79 26.90 -1.52
N GLU A 175 -18.87 27.06 -2.29
CA GLU A 175 -19.94 28.05 -2.09
C GLU A 175 -21.15 27.46 -1.35
N ASN A 176 -21.10 26.20 -0.91
CA ASN A 176 -22.15 25.38 -0.27
C ASN A 176 -23.34 25.05 -1.20
N ASN A 177 -23.17 25.07 -2.53
CA ASN A 177 -24.16 24.50 -3.42
C ASN A 177 -24.05 22.96 -3.42
N SER A 178 -25.20 22.27 -3.45
CA SER A 178 -25.25 20.80 -3.42
C SER A 178 -25.76 20.22 -4.74
N TYR A 179 -25.08 19.19 -5.24
CA TYR A 179 -25.39 18.49 -6.49
C TYR A 179 -25.42 16.99 -6.22
N THR A 180 -26.45 16.29 -6.72
CA THR A 180 -26.58 14.81 -6.57
C THR A 180 -26.58 14.17 -7.95
N PHE A 181 -25.83 13.07 -8.08
CA PHE A 181 -25.64 12.32 -9.34
C PHE A 181 -25.87 10.82 -9.11
#